data_3757d44e8d342f7415609bc6807f42bd
#
_entry.id   3757d44e8d342f7415609bc6807f42bd
#
_cell.length_a   1.000
_cell.length_b   1.000
_cell.length_c   1.000
_cell.angle_alpha   90.00
_cell.angle_beta   90.00
_cell.angle_gamma   90.00
#
_symmetry.space_group_name_H-M   'P 1'
#
loop_
_entity.id
_entity.type
_entity.pdbx_description
1 polymer ?
#
loop_
_entity_poly.entity_id
_entity_poly.type
_entity_poly.pdbx_seq_one_letter_code
_entity_poly.pdbx_strand_id
1 'polypeptide(L)'
;SNGSGATVLIEEHTATYCQTCAQIEPMVLDFLRDNGNRAIRVALHPPADDLLGTEISTHRLSLSGENLSVTPTFVMDGDVVSQGYVDRTDMQLNLRSAELDKRGILSLEAEVLVSGNAIQVSSPSLSLEPNQRLTIFLVERVVVHDFGTSPNGLDQNHDVARAMISIDDENDVKAEYIPDIWNASVPQNVNHTIRFLLSDGDDPLSFDVVLVVESREEGPNNILSSTIVRLSEETGDESKVNPLVLVIGIGVMSTLVFIIQSRK
;
A
#
# COMPACT_ATOMS: atom_id res chain seq x y z
N SER A 1 -13.17 -22.40 -5.07
CA SER A 1 -12.34 -22.25 -6.26
C SER A 1 -11.07 -21.51 -5.88
N ASN A 2 -9.92 -22.19 -5.92
CA ASN A 2 -8.62 -21.61 -5.69
C ASN A 2 -8.29 -20.70 -6.88
N GLY A 3 -8.63 -19.43 -6.79
CA GLY A 3 -8.14 -18.41 -7.69
C GLY A 3 -6.68 -18.09 -7.31
N SER A 4 -5.72 -18.68 -7.98
CA SER A 4 -4.31 -18.29 -7.94
C SER A 4 -4.08 -17.02 -8.77
N GLY A 5 -4.89 -16.00 -8.58
CA GLY A 5 -4.71 -14.70 -9.20
C GLY A 5 -3.71 -13.88 -8.38
N ALA A 6 -2.75 -13.23 -9.03
CA ALA A 6 -1.91 -12.24 -8.40
C ALA A 6 -2.78 -11.08 -7.88
N THR A 7 -2.41 -10.52 -6.74
CA THR A 7 -3.08 -9.34 -6.19
C THR A 7 -2.87 -8.13 -7.10
N VAL A 8 -3.92 -7.37 -7.38
CA VAL A 8 -3.90 -6.16 -8.20
C VAL A 8 -3.77 -4.95 -7.29
N LEU A 9 -2.79 -4.08 -7.56
CA LEU A 9 -2.68 -2.78 -6.92
C LEU A 9 -3.66 -1.81 -7.58
N ILE A 10 -4.46 -1.14 -6.76
CA ILE A 10 -5.35 -0.04 -7.16
C ILE A 10 -4.83 1.24 -6.54
N GLU A 11 -4.29 2.12 -7.35
CA GLU A 11 -3.94 3.47 -6.95
C GLU A 11 -5.12 4.38 -7.26
N GLU A 12 -5.76 4.89 -6.22
CA GLU A 12 -6.86 5.84 -6.33
C GLU A 12 -6.33 7.25 -6.10
N HIS A 13 -6.21 8.04 -7.17
CA HIS A 13 -5.95 9.47 -7.05
C HIS A 13 -7.24 10.20 -6.69
N THR A 14 -7.35 10.57 -5.43
CA THR A 14 -8.56 11.11 -4.79
C THR A 14 -8.25 12.45 -4.11
N ALA A 15 -9.26 13.12 -3.56
CA ALA A 15 -9.03 14.36 -2.81
C ALA A 15 -10.13 14.61 -1.79
N THR A 16 -9.77 15.22 -0.64
CA THR A 16 -10.73 15.60 0.41
C THR A 16 -11.72 16.69 -0.03
N TYR A 17 -11.45 17.40 -1.12
CA TYR A 17 -12.37 18.38 -1.71
C TYR A 17 -13.19 17.82 -2.89
N CYS A 18 -12.97 16.57 -3.31
CA CYS A 18 -13.61 15.96 -4.46
C CYS A 18 -14.99 15.37 -4.10
N GLN A 19 -16.07 16.00 -4.58
CA GLN A 19 -17.44 15.53 -4.33
C GLN A 19 -17.75 14.19 -4.99
N THR A 20 -17.23 13.94 -6.20
CA THR A 20 -17.40 12.65 -6.89
C THR A 20 -16.70 11.54 -6.12
N CYS A 21 -15.52 11.80 -5.57
CA CYS A 21 -14.79 10.84 -4.74
C CYS A 21 -15.63 10.42 -3.53
N ALA A 22 -16.23 11.41 -2.82
CA ALA A 22 -17.10 11.12 -1.70
C ALA A 22 -18.34 10.29 -2.08
N GLN A 23 -18.91 10.52 -3.26
CA GLN A 23 -20.09 9.78 -3.73
C GLN A 23 -19.79 8.32 -4.03
N ILE A 24 -18.59 8.01 -4.54
CA ILE A 24 -18.24 6.63 -4.93
C ILE A 24 -17.54 5.86 -3.81
N GLU A 25 -17.01 6.51 -2.78
CA GLU A 25 -16.27 5.85 -1.68
C GLU A 25 -17.00 4.64 -1.07
N PRO A 26 -18.32 4.69 -0.75
CA PRO A 26 -19.00 3.51 -0.23
C PRO A 26 -18.99 2.32 -1.20
N MET A 27 -19.13 2.58 -2.49
CA MET A 27 -19.08 1.55 -3.53
C MET A 27 -17.67 0.96 -3.66
N VAL A 28 -16.64 1.79 -3.59
CA VAL A 28 -15.22 1.34 -3.63
C VAL A 28 -14.90 0.47 -2.43
N LEU A 29 -15.31 0.86 -1.21
CA LEU A 29 -15.12 0.05 0.00
C LEU A 29 -15.82 -1.30 -0.09
N ASP A 30 -17.07 -1.32 -0.59
CA ASP A 30 -17.80 -2.57 -0.83
C ASP A 30 -17.11 -3.45 -1.87
N PHE A 31 -16.60 -2.86 -2.94
CA PHE A 31 -15.84 -3.56 -3.97
C PHE A 31 -14.57 -4.22 -3.40
N LEU A 32 -13.79 -3.48 -2.60
CA LEU A 32 -12.57 -4.00 -1.96
C LEU A 32 -12.90 -5.13 -0.99
N ARG A 33 -13.92 -4.96 -0.14
CA ARG A 33 -14.36 -5.99 0.80
C ARG A 33 -14.75 -7.30 0.09
N ASP A 34 -15.49 -7.21 -1.01
CA ASP A 34 -16.00 -8.38 -1.72
C ASP A 34 -14.92 -9.08 -2.56
N ASN A 35 -13.86 -8.37 -2.95
CA ASN A 35 -12.71 -8.94 -3.66
C ASN A 35 -11.59 -9.41 -2.71
N GLY A 36 -11.57 -8.94 -1.46
CA GLY A 36 -10.59 -9.34 -0.44
C GLY A 36 -9.14 -9.11 -0.92
N ASN A 37 -8.30 -10.12 -0.78
CA ASN A 37 -6.87 -10.02 -1.14
C ASN A 37 -6.58 -9.99 -2.65
N ARG A 38 -7.60 -10.03 -3.51
CA ARG A 38 -7.42 -9.89 -4.97
C ARG A 38 -7.12 -8.46 -5.38
N ALA A 39 -7.54 -7.49 -4.55
CA ALA A 39 -7.36 -6.07 -4.81
C ALA A 39 -6.82 -5.37 -3.55
N ILE A 40 -5.81 -4.55 -3.72
CA ILE A 40 -5.23 -3.70 -2.67
C ILE A 40 -5.40 -2.26 -3.13
N ARG A 41 -6.01 -1.41 -2.29
CA ARG A 41 -6.08 0.02 -2.57
C ARG A 41 -4.98 0.79 -1.86
N VAL A 42 -4.46 1.81 -2.55
CA VAL A 42 -3.66 2.90 -1.99
C VAL A 42 -4.29 4.20 -2.44
N ALA A 43 -4.87 4.96 -1.50
CA ALA A 43 -5.47 6.26 -1.77
C ALA A 43 -4.39 7.36 -1.76
N LEU A 44 -4.27 8.09 -2.85
CA LEU A 44 -3.24 9.07 -3.14
C LEU A 44 -3.86 10.46 -3.22
N HIS A 45 -3.57 11.31 -2.23
CA HIS A 45 -4.06 12.68 -2.14
C HIS A 45 -3.04 13.67 -2.71
N PRO A 46 -3.45 14.64 -3.55
CA PRO A 46 -2.53 15.62 -4.14
C PRO A 46 -1.97 16.56 -3.07
N PRO A 47 -0.71 17.03 -3.18
CA PRO A 47 -0.08 17.86 -2.15
C PRO A 47 -0.70 19.25 -2.02
N ALA A 48 -1.35 19.76 -3.07
CA ALA A 48 -1.95 21.09 -3.06
C ALA A 48 -3.41 21.06 -2.60
N ASP A 49 -3.73 21.89 -1.61
CA ASP A 49 -5.10 22.14 -1.13
C ASP A 49 -5.84 20.91 -0.57
N ASP A 50 -5.14 19.81 -0.32
CA ASP A 50 -5.71 18.61 0.28
C ASP A 50 -5.20 18.39 1.72
N LEU A 51 -6.11 18.09 2.64
CA LEU A 51 -5.78 17.87 4.06
C LEU A 51 -4.88 16.66 4.28
N LEU A 52 -4.91 15.69 3.37
CA LEU A 52 -4.15 14.43 3.40
C LEU A 52 -3.06 14.41 2.33
N GLY A 53 -2.81 15.54 1.69
CA GLY A 53 -1.94 15.66 0.52
C GLY A 53 -0.49 15.28 0.79
N THR A 54 0.07 14.50 -0.10
CA THR A 54 1.49 14.11 -0.10
C THR A 54 2.07 14.14 -1.51
N GLU A 55 3.38 14.37 -1.63
CA GLU A 55 4.10 14.31 -2.91
C GLU A 55 4.13 12.90 -3.52
N ILE A 56 3.73 11.88 -2.77
CA ILE A 56 3.55 10.51 -3.28
C ILE A 56 2.59 10.51 -4.47
N SER A 57 1.48 11.25 -4.36
CA SER A 57 0.48 11.36 -5.44
C SER A 57 1.10 11.90 -6.74
N THR A 58 1.86 12.99 -6.65
CA THR A 58 2.55 13.59 -7.80
C THR A 58 3.54 12.61 -8.42
N HIS A 59 4.34 11.94 -7.59
CA HIS A 59 5.31 10.97 -8.05
C HIS A 59 4.64 9.78 -8.76
N ARG A 60 3.60 9.20 -8.15
CA ARG A 60 2.89 8.05 -8.74
C ARG A 60 2.20 8.40 -10.05
N LEU A 61 1.61 9.59 -10.16
CA LEU A 61 1.05 10.09 -11.41
C LEU A 61 2.10 10.21 -12.51
N SER A 62 3.31 10.66 -12.19
CA SER A 62 4.37 10.79 -13.20
C SER A 62 4.78 9.45 -13.80
N LEU A 63 4.63 8.34 -13.05
CA LEU A 63 4.98 6.99 -13.52
C LEU A 63 3.94 6.41 -14.48
N SER A 64 2.69 6.87 -14.42
CA SER A 64 1.65 6.44 -15.38
C SER A 64 1.85 7.01 -16.79
N GLY A 65 2.76 7.97 -16.95
CA GLY A 65 3.04 8.64 -18.23
C GLY A 65 1.91 9.57 -18.69
N GLU A 66 0.88 9.77 -17.86
CA GLU A 66 -0.29 10.59 -18.20
C GLU A 66 -0.35 11.87 -17.37
N ASN A 67 -0.78 12.96 -17.99
CA ASN A 67 -1.05 14.20 -17.28
C ASN A 67 -2.47 14.16 -16.71
N LEU A 68 -2.63 13.48 -15.57
CA LEU A 68 -3.91 13.23 -14.94
C LEU A 68 -4.27 14.41 -14.02
N SER A 69 -5.26 15.19 -14.42
CA SER A 69 -5.76 16.34 -13.66
C SER A 69 -7.17 16.12 -13.07
N VAL A 70 -7.71 14.92 -13.22
CA VAL A 70 -9.09 14.58 -12.82
C VAL A 70 -9.08 13.69 -11.59
N THR A 71 -9.88 14.04 -10.58
CA THR A 71 -10.18 13.17 -9.43
C THR A 71 -11.65 12.77 -9.42
N PRO A 72 -11.98 11.52 -9.07
CA PRO A 72 -11.07 10.41 -8.85
C PRO A 72 -10.46 9.90 -10.16
N THR A 73 -9.24 9.37 -10.09
CA THR A 73 -8.63 8.56 -11.15
C THR A 73 -8.19 7.24 -10.55
N PHE A 74 -8.53 6.14 -11.21
CA PHE A 74 -8.14 4.79 -10.82
C PHE A 74 -7.08 4.25 -11.78
N VAL A 75 -5.98 3.81 -11.18
CA VAL A 75 -4.89 3.12 -11.88
C VAL A 75 -4.83 1.69 -11.33
N MET A 76 -4.93 0.69 -12.17
CA MET A 76 -4.78 -0.72 -11.79
C MET A 76 -3.51 -1.29 -12.41
N ASP A 77 -2.57 -1.69 -11.56
CA ASP A 77 -1.25 -2.23 -11.97
C ASP A 77 -0.49 -1.35 -12.98
N GLY A 78 -0.64 -0.03 -12.86
CA GLY A 78 0.01 0.96 -13.72
C GLY A 78 -0.85 1.41 -14.91
N ASP A 79 -1.98 0.77 -15.18
CA ASP A 79 -2.90 1.17 -16.24
C ASP A 79 -3.99 2.11 -15.70
N VAL A 80 -4.18 3.25 -16.35
CA VAL A 80 -5.31 4.14 -16.06
C VAL A 80 -6.60 3.51 -16.58
N VAL A 81 -7.44 3.06 -15.65
CA VAL A 81 -8.67 2.33 -16.00
C VAL A 81 -9.92 3.19 -15.93
N SER A 82 -9.89 4.30 -15.18
CA SER A 82 -11.03 5.21 -15.07
C SER A 82 -10.60 6.60 -14.63
N GLN A 83 -11.27 7.63 -15.15
CA GLN A 83 -11.17 9.02 -14.72
C GLN A 83 -12.58 9.57 -14.46
N GLY A 84 -12.79 10.16 -13.29
CA GLY A 84 -14.10 10.62 -12.83
C GLY A 84 -14.92 9.48 -12.24
N TYR A 85 -16.24 9.55 -12.42
CA TYR A 85 -17.16 8.55 -11.89
C TYR A 85 -16.89 7.17 -12.51
N VAL A 86 -16.87 6.15 -11.66
CA VAL A 86 -16.76 4.74 -12.05
C VAL A 86 -17.87 3.93 -11.36
N ASP A 87 -18.42 2.94 -12.02
CA ASP A 87 -19.34 2.01 -11.40
C ASP A 87 -18.64 0.69 -11.01
N ARG A 88 -19.35 -0.10 -10.19
CA ARG A 88 -18.82 -1.37 -9.68
C ARG A 88 -18.57 -2.40 -10.78
N THR A 89 -19.36 -2.40 -11.84
CA THR A 89 -19.22 -3.36 -12.95
C THR A 89 -17.92 -3.09 -13.70
N ASP A 90 -17.66 -1.82 -13.98
CA ASP A 90 -16.43 -1.40 -14.66
C ASP A 90 -15.20 -1.72 -13.82
N MET A 91 -15.24 -1.42 -12.51
CA MET A 91 -14.15 -1.81 -11.60
C MET A 91 -13.91 -3.33 -11.62
N GLN A 92 -14.98 -4.14 -11.63
CA GLN A 92 -14.85 -5.61 -11.62
C GLN A 92 -14.30 -6.14 -12.94
N LEU A 93 -14.64 -5.53 -14.07
CA LEU A 93 -14.10 -5.89 -15.38
C LEU A 93 -12.62 -5.53 -15.47
N ASN A 94 -12.24 -4.33 -15.03
CA ASN A 94 -10.85 -3.88 -15.01
C ASN A 94 -9.97 -4.73 -14.08
N LEU A 95 -10.47 -5.07 -12.88
CA LEU A 95 -9.77 -5.99 -11.97
C LEU A 95 -9.48 -7.34 -12.64
N ARG A 96 -10.46 -7.90 -13.34
CA ARG A 96 -10.28 -9.19 -14.05
C ARG A 96 -9.29 -9.07 -15.20
N SER A 97 -9.28 -7.95 -15.92
CA SER A 97 -8.29 -7.70 -16.97
C SER A 97 -6.89 -7.67 -16.38
N ALA A 98 -6.67 -6.86 -15.34
CA ALA A 98 -5.37 -6.75 -14.67
C ALA A 98 -4.88 -8.10 -14.12
N GLU A 99 -5.77 -8.92 -13.51
CA GLU A 99 -5.42 -10.27 -13.06
C GLU A 99 -4.99 -11.21 -14.21
N LEU A 100 -5.56 -11.04 -15.40
CA LEU A 100 -5.20 -11.85 -16.57
C LEU A 100 -3.80 -11.48 -17.10
N ASP A 101 -3.44 -10.21 -17.01
CA ASP A 101 -2.16 -9.70 -17.51
C ASP A 101 -1.00 -10.07 -16.58
N LYS A 102 -1.28 -10.32 -15.28
CA LYS A 102 -0.30 -10.80 -14.27
C LYS A 102 0.03 -12.29 -14.30
N ARG A 103 -0.19 -13.00 -15.39
CA ARG A 103 0.10 -14.45 -15.45
C ARG A 103 1.61 -14.74 -15.40
N GLY A 104 2.03 -15.50 -14.38
CA GLY A 104 3.39 -16.02 -14.25
C GLY A 104 4.31 -15.19 -13.38
N ILE A 105 3.80 -14.30 -12.54
CA ILE A 105 4.57 -13.35 -11.75
C ILE A 105 4.97 -13.89 -10.38
N LEU A 106 6.08 -13.31 -9.90
CA LEU A 106 6.80 -13.54 -8.67
C LEU A 106 5.89 -13.62 -7.42
N SER A 107 6.11 -14.61 -6.59
CA SER A 107 5.61 -14.63 -5.21
C SER A 107 6.34 -13.55 -4.42
N LEU A 108 5.63 -12.54 -3.95
CA LEU A 108 6.16 -11.49 -3.09
C LEU A 108 5.80 -11.81 -1.65
N GLU A 109 6.82 -12.18 -0.88
CA GLU A 109 6.70 -12.43 0.56
C GLU A 109 7.18 -11.20 1.33
N ALA A 110 6.46 -10.86 2.39
CA ALA A 110 6.82 -9.74 3.26
C ALA A 110 6.83 -10.18 4.72
N GLU A 111 7.87 -9.76 5.42
CA GLU A 111 8.00 -9.87 6.87
C GLU A 111 7.91 -8.47 7.46
N VAL A 112 7.03 -8.26 8.43
CA VAL A 112 6.89 -6.97 9.11
C VAL A 112 7.09 -7.15 10.60
N LEU A 113 7.96 -6.33 11.17
CA LEU A 113 8.26 -6.28 12.59
C LEU A 113 7.89 -4.91 13.14
N VAL A 114 7.00 -4.88 14.13
CA VAL A 114 6.65 -3.66 14.87
C VAL A 114 7.35 -3.68 16.23
N SER A 115 8.04 -2.59 16.57
CA SER A 115 8.74 -2.45 17.85
C SER A 115 8.69 -0.99 18.32
N GLY A 116 7.87 -0.71 19.35
CA GLY A 116 7.59 0.66 19.75
C GLY A 116 6.93 1.42 18.60
N ASN A 117 7.47 2.58 18.24
CA ASN A 117 7.03 3.39 17.10
C ASN A 117 7.74 3.05 15.77
N ALA A 118 8.48 1.93 15.71
CA ALA A 118 9.18 1.51 14.51
C ALA A 118 8.42 0.38 13.78
N ILE A 119 8.34 0.50 12.45
CA ILE A 119 7.86 -0.54 11.54
C ILE A 119 9.04 -0.93 10.64
N GLN A 120 9.52 -2.16 10.76
CA GLN A 120 10.53 -2.71 9.87
C GLN A 120 9.88 -3.67 8.90
N VAL A 121 10.12 -3.46 7.62
CA VAL A 121 9.59 -4.26 6.53
C VAL A 121 10.74 -4.90 5.79
N SER A 122 10.64 -6.20 5.52
CA SER A 122 11.65 -6.94 4.75
C SER A 122 11.00 -7.93 3.80
N SER A 123 11.70 -8.21 2.71
CA SER A 123 11.36 -9.25 1.74
C SER A 123 12.61 -10.08 1.44
N PRO A 124 12.99 -10.99 2.37
CA PRO A 124 14.29 -11.65 2.33
C PRO A 124 14.45 -12.65 1.17
N SER A 125 13.33 -13.19 0.67
CA SER A 125 13.32 -14.12 -0.48
C SER A 125 13.26 -13.41 -1.83
N LEU A 126 13.08 -12.08 -1.85
CA LEU A 126 12.97 -11.30 -3.07
C LEU A 126 14.34 -11.16 -3.75
N SER A 127 14.36 -11.36 -5.06
CA SER A 127 15.49 -11.04 -5.94
C SER A 127 14.98 -10.10 -7.02
N LEU A 128 15.45 -8.87 -7.01
CA LEU A 128 15.14 -7.88 -8.03
C LEU A 128 16.10 -8.00 -9.22
N GLU A 129 15.55 -7.85 -10.42
CA GLU A 129 16.35 -7.65 -11.63
C GLU A 129 16.79 -6.17 -11.72
N PRO A 130 17.87 -5.85 -12.47
CA PRO A 130 18.39 -4.47 -12.55
C PRO A 130 17.41 -3.41 -13.04
N ASN A 131 16.33 -3.82 -13.74
CA ASN A 131 15.27 -2.95 -14.20
C ASN A 131 14.04 -2.93 -13.27
N GLN A 132 14.15 -3.52 -12.10
CA GLN A 132 13.07 -3.58 -11.12
C GLN A 132 13.38 -2.73 -9.89
N ARG A 133 12.36 -2.41 -9.15
CA ARG A 133 12.43 -1.78 -7.84
C ARG A 133 11.36 -2.34 -6.91
N LEU A 134 11.66 -2.35 -5.63
CA LEU A 134 10.70 -2.60 -4.56
C LEU A 134 10.24 -1.26 -4.01
N THR A 135 8.94 -1.00 -4.09
CA THR A 135 8.29 0.14 -3.48
C THR A 135 7.47 -0.31 -2.29
N ILE A 136 7.65 0.34 -1.15
CA ILE A 136 6.91 0.07 0.08
C ILE A 136 6.13 1.32 0.47
N PHE A 137 4.82 1.16 0.68
CA PHE A 137 3.95 2.19 1.23
C PHE A 137 3.59 1.86 2.67
N LEU A 138 3.55 2.88 3.52
CA LEU A 138 2.77 2.87 4.75
C LEU A 138 1.42 3.52 4.46
N VAL A 139 0.37 2.74 4.65
CA VAL A 139 -1.00 3.12 4.33
C VAL A 139 -1.81 3.18 5.61
N GLU A 140 -2.28 4.37 5.98
CA GLU A 140 -3.15 4.56 7.13
C GLU A 140 -4.55 4.06 6.78
N ARG A 141 -5.02 3.03 7.52
CA ARG A 141 -6.29 2.36 7.20
C ARG A 141 -7.49 3.27 7.22
N VAL A 142 -7.55 4.15 8.23
CA VAL A 142 -8.68 5.07 8.42
C VAL A 142 -8.14 6.37 9.01
N VAL A 143 -8.31 7.45 8.29
CA VAL A 143 -8.09 8.81 8.79
C VAL A 143 -9.44 9.41 9.11
N VAL A 144 -9.67 9.74 10.39
CA VAL A 144 -10.90 10.35 10.87
C VAL A 144 -10.73 11.86 10.90
N HIS A 145 -11.67 12.57 10.30
CA HIS A 145 -11.73 14.03 10.35
C HIS A 145 -12.65 14.51 11.47
N ASP A 146 -12.39 15.68 12.03
CA ASP A 146 -13.35 16.34 12.90
C ASP A 146 -14.63 16.63 12.09
N PHE A 147 -15.78 16.46 12.74
CA PHE A 147 -17.08 16.61 12.09
C PHE A 147 -17.18 17.91 11.28
N GLY A 148 -17.49 17.79 10.00
CA GLY A 148 -17.69 18.90 9.09
C GLY A 148 -16.40 19.63 8.64
N THR A 149 -15.22 19.11 8.92
CA THR A 149 -13.94 19.71 8.49
C THR A 149 -13.50 19.27 7.10
N SER A 150 -13.91 18.07 6.66
CA SER A 150 -13.64 17.61 5.31
C SER A 150 -14.47 18.35 4.27
N PRO A 151 -13.86 18.99 3.26
CA PRO A 151 -14.58 19.80 2.28
C PRO A 151 -15.61 19.05 1.44
N ASN A 152 -15.44 17.75 1.24
CA ASN A 152 -16.37 16.89 0.51
C ASN A 152 -17.41 16.19 1.39
N GLY A 153 -17.35 16.43 2.73
CA GLY A 153 -18.31 15.91 3.69
C GLY A 153 -18.06 14.47 4.15
N LEU A 154 -16.94 13.83 3.76
CA LEU A 154 -16.53 12.53 4.33
C LEU A 154 -15.95 12.73 5.72
N ASP A 155 -16.46 12.02 6.71
CA ASP A 155 -15.89 12.00 8.06
C ASP A 155 -14.65 11.09 8.16
N GLN A 156 -14.45 10.21 7.18
CA GLN A 156 -13.36 9.26 7.14
C GLN A 156 -12.81 9.09 5.72
N ASN A 157 -11.49 9.00 5.61
CA ASN A 157 -10.80 8.54 4.40
C ASN A 157 -10.08 7.22 4.71
N HIS A 158 -10.08 6.31 3.75
CA HIS A 158 -9.56 4.96 3.94
C HIS A 158 -8.35 4.71 3.06
N ASP A 159 -7.45 3.84 3.52
CA ASP A 159 -6.28 3.35 2.79
C ASP A 159 -5.34 4.47 2.30
N VAL A 160 -5.14 5.50 3.12
CA VAL A 160 -4.41 6.73 2.77
C VAL A 160 -2.89 6.49 2.80
N ALA A 161 -2.20 6.73 1.69
CA ALA A 161 -0.74 6.67 1.62
C ALA A 161 -0.11 7.81 2.46
N ARG A 162 0.68 7.45 3.48
CA ARG A 162 1.35 8.40 4.36
C ARG A 162 2.86 8.49 4.13
N ALA A 163 3.47 7.37 3.74
CA ALA A 163 4.88 7.30 3.41
C ALA A 163 5.12 6.32 2.27
N MET A 164 6.17 6.56 1.51
CA MET A 164 6.62 5.68 0.43
C MET A 164 8.14 5.70 0.32
N ILE A 165 8.75 4.52 0.16
CA ILE A 165 10.15 4.38 -0.21
C ILE A 165 10.26 3.36 -1.33
N SER A 166 11.08 3.68 -2.34
CA SER A 166 11.46 2.76 -3.41
C SER A 166 12.96 2.50 -3.38
N ILE A 167 13.34 1.22 -3.45
CA ILE A 167 14.74 0.78 -3.53
C ILE A 167 14.93 -0.13 -4.76
N ASP A 168 16.14 -0.14 -5.30
CA ASP A 168 16.50 -1.03 -6.41
C ASP A 168 17.19 -2.33 -5.93
N ASP A 169 17.71 -3.09 -6.88
CA ASP A 169 18.45 -4.35 -6.67
C ASP A 169 19.73 -4.21 -5.83
N GLU A 170 20.31 -3.01 -5.77
CA GLU A 170 21.49 -2.69 -4.95
C GLU A 170 21.11 -2.11 -3.56
N ASN A 171 19.80 -2.01 -3.24
CA ASN A 171 19.22 -1.32 -2.08
C ASN A 171 19.45 0.20 -2.06
N ASP A 172 19.73 0.79 -3.20
CA ASP A 172 19.80 2.24 -3.33
C ASP A 172 18.39 2.83 -3.33
N VAL A 173 18.21 3.89 -2.55
CA VAL A 173 16.94 4.64 -2.50
C VAL A 173 16.76 5.39 -3.82
N LYS A 174 15.66 5.13 -4.52
CA LYS A 174 15.29 5.76 -5.79
C LYS A 174 14.17 6.80 -5.64
N ALA A 175 13.31 6.61 -4.65
CA ALA A 175 12.31 7.60 -4.26
C ALA A 175 12.06 7.49 -2.75
N GLU A 176 11.87 8.64 -2.10
CA GLU A 176 11.59 8.71 -0.67
C GLU A 176 10.62 9.86 -0.40
N TYR A 177 9.47 9.52 0.17
CA TYR A 177 8.42 10.46 0.58
C TYR A 177 7.97 10.09 1.98
N ILE A 178 8.53 10.79 2.96
CA ILE A 178 8.34 10.53 4.40
C ILE A 178 7.85 11.82 5.02
N PRO A 179 6.85 11.82 5.91
CA PRO A 179 6.47 13.00 6.69
C PRO A 179 7.68 13.58 7.43
N ASP A 180 7.81 14.90 7.50
CA ASP A 180 8.96 15.61 8.13
C ASP A 180 9.22 15.17 9.58
N ILE A 181 8.18 14.73 10.29
CA ILE A 181 8.25 14.28 11.69
C ILE A 181 8.62 12.80 11.85
N TRP A 182 8.73 12.06 10.74
CA TRP A 182 9.13 10.65 10.71
C TRP A 182 10.56 10.52 10.20
N ASN A 183 11.11 9.31 10.33
CA ASN A 183 12.36 8.96 9.72
C ASN A 183 12.26 7.61 9.04
N ALA A 184 13.10 7.39 8.06
CA ALA A 184 13.24 6.08 7.45
C ALA A 184 14.71 5.75 7.20
N SER A 185 15.02 4.48 7.11
CA SER A 185 16.37 4.00 6.81
C SER A 185 16.34 2.67 6.07
N VAL A 186 17.33 2.49 5.19
CA VAL A 186 17.60 1.22 4.50
C VAL A 186 18.87 0.64 5.10
N PRO A 187 18.79 -0.44 5.91
CA PRO A 187 19.95 -1.07 6.52
C PRO A 187 20.86 -1.68 5.44
N GLN A 188 22.15 -1.33 5.48
CA GLN A 188 23.14 -1.69 4.46
C GLN A 188 23.43 -3.21 4.34
N ASN A 189 23.18 -3.99 5.39
CA ASN A 189 23.58 -5.41 5.47
C ASN A 189 22.39 -6.37 5.36
N VAL A 190 21.20 -5.88 5.05
CA VAL A 190 19.98 -6.69 4.96
C VAL A 190 19.25 -6.31 3.68
N ASN A 191 19.24 -7.22 2.72
CA ASN A 191 18.61 -6.98 1.42
C ASN A 191 17.11 -6.72 1.57
N HIS A 192 16.64 -5.76 0.78
CA HIS A 192 15.23 -5.40 0.64
C HIS A 192 14.54 -5.16 2.00
N THR A 193 15.24 -4.43 2.89
CA THR A 193 14.73 -4.06 4.21
C THR A 193 14.64 -2.56 4.34
N ILE A 194 13.50 -2.07 4.81
CA ILE A 194 13.25 -0.67 5.12
C ILE A 194 12.72 -0.57 6.54
N ARG A 195 13.21 0.39 7.30
CA ARG A 195 12.73 0.69 8.63
C ARG A 195 12.17 2.10 8.68
N PHE A 196 10.89 2.22 9.02
CA PHE A 196 10.22 3.48 9.32
C PHE A 196 10.22 3.71 10.83
N LEU A 197 10.45 4.94 11.23
CA LEU A 197 10.35 5.40 12.61
C LEU A 197 9.30 6.52 12.65
N LEU A 198 8.15 6.21 13.19
CA LEU A 198 7.01 7.11 13.34
C LEU A 198 7.22 8.10 14.48
N SER A 199 6.42 9.15 14.56
CA SER A 199 6.42 10.05 15.72
C SER A 199 5.88 9.35 16.97
N ASP A 200 6.21 9.88 18.15
CA ASP A 200 5.80 9.32 19.44
C ASP A 200 4.28 9.28 19.65
N GLY A 201 3.50 10.01 18.86
CA GLY A 201 2.03 10.04 18.96
C GLY A 201 1.31 9.12 17.98
N ASP A 202 2.04 8.53 17.03
CA ASP A 202 1.45 7.68 16.01
C ASP A 202 1.37 6.23 16.49
N ASP A 203 0.25 5.57 16.17
CA ASP A 203 0.06 4.14 16.42
C ASP A 203 0.50 3.33 15.19
N PRO A 204 1.62 2.57 15.24
CA PRO A 204 2.04 1.74 14.12
C PRO A 204 0.98 0.74 13.67
N LEU A 205 0.11 0.31 14.57
CA LEU A 205 -0.95 -0.65 14.28
C LEU A 205 -2.13 -0.02 13.52
N SER A 206 -2.16 1.30 13.34
CA SER A 206 -3.14 1.98 12.48
C SER A 206 -2.79 1.86 10.99
N PHE A 207 -1.58 1.40 10.66
CA PHE A 207 -1.10 1.27 9.30
C PHE A 207 -1.19 -0.15 8.76
N ASP A 208 -1.33 -0.24 7.45
CA ASP A 208 -1.03 -1.41 6.66
C ASP A 208 0.25 -1.15 5.85
N VAL A 209 0.97 -2.23 5.52
CA VAL A 209 2.19 -2.16 4.70
C VAL A 209 1.88 -2.77 3.34
N VAL A 210 2.02 -1.96 2.28
CA VAL A 210 1.86 -2.42 0.91
C VAL A 210 3.23 -2.49 0.25
N LEU A 211 3.59 -3.66 -0.26
CA LEU A 211 4.81 -3.89 -1.01
C LEU A 211 4.45 -4.07 -2.49
N VAL A 212 5.23 -3.45 -3.35
CA VAL A 212 5.05 -3.47 -4.80
C VAL A 212 6.40 -3.71 -5.47
N VAL A 213 6.50 -4.74 -6.29
CA VAL A 213 7.61 -4.89 -7.24
C VAL A 213 7.15 -4.34 -8.57
N GLU A 214 7.90 -3.40 -9.09
CA GLU A 214 7.56 -2.70 -10.32
C GLU A 214 8.75 -2.58 -11.28
N SER A 215 8.46 -2.49 -12.58
CA SER A 215 9.46 -2.16 -13.59
C SER A 215 9.90 -0.70 -13.42
N ARG A 216 11.17 -0.42 -13.69
CA ARG A 216 11.70 0.96 -13.73
C ARG A 216 11.36 1.66 -15.04
N GLU A 217 10.78 0.95 -16.00
CA GLU A 217 10.24 1.52 -17.21
C GLU A 217 8.90 2.19 -16.88
N GLU A 218 8.75 3.44 -17.32
CA GLU A 218 7.50 4.18 -17.19
C GLU A 218 6.46 3.63 -18.17
N GLY A 219 5.20 3.66 -17.78
CA GLY A 219 4.09 3.29 -18.65
C GLY A 219 3.16 2.23 -18.06
N PRO A 220 2.21 1.76 -18.85
CA PRO A 220 1.21 0.78 -18.44
C PRO A 220 1.83 -0.56 -18.05
N ASN A 221 1.11 -1.32 -17.23
CA ASN A 221 1.52 -2.66 -16.78
C ASN A 221 2.90 -2.73 -16.11
N ASN A 222 3.32 -1.64 -15.46
CA ASN A 222 4.63 -1.58 -14.81
C ASN A 222 4.65 -2.28 -13.44
N ILE A 223 3.52 -2.65 -12.86
CA ILE A 223 3.43 -3.37 -11.59
C ILE A 223 3.52 -4.87 -11.83
N LEU A 224 4.61 -5.47 -11.35
CA LEU A 224 4.91 -6.88 -11.53
C LEU A 224 4.31 -7.76 -10.44
N SER A 225 4.29 -7.27 -9.20
CA SER A 225 3.71 -7.98 -8.06
C SER A 225 3.33 -7.00 -6.95
N SER A 226 2.30 -7.32 -6.20
CA SER A 226 1.94 -6.56 -5.00
C SER A 226 1.43 -7.46 -3.88
N THR A 227 1.64 -7.04 -2.64
CA THR A 227 1.11 -7.70 -1.44
C THR A 227 0.82 -6.68 -0.35
N ILE A 228 -0.05 -7.05 0.58
CA ILE A 228 -0.38 -6.23 1.75
C ILE A 228 -0.19 -7.02 3.03
N VAL A 229 0.41 -6.40 4.02
CA VAL A 229 0.47 -6.90 5.40
C VAL A 229 -0.36 -5.97 6.28
N ARG A 230 -1.45 -6.50 6.84
CA ARG A 230 -2.31 -5.79 7.78
C ARG A 230 -1.76 -5.92 9.18
N LEU A 231 -1.40 -4.79 9.79
CA LEU A 231 -0.89 -4.76 11.15
C LEU A 231 -2.08 -4.76 12.12
N SER A 232 -2.12 -5.72 13.05
CA SER A 232 -3.15 -5.83 14.07
C SER A 232 -2.56 -6.33 15.37
N GLU A 233 -3.17 -5.94 16.50
CA GLU A 233 -2.87 -6.59 17.77
C GLU A 233 -3.30 -8.06 17.68
N GLU A 234 -2.38 -8.99 17.97
CA GLU A 234 -2.79 -10.37 18.25
C GLU A 234 -3.57 -10.38 19.56
N THR A 235 -4.83 -10.76 19.52
CA THR A 235 -5.57 -11.16 20.72
C THR A 235 -5.04 -12.50 21.19
N GLY A 236 -3.85 -12.49 21.79
CA GLY A 236 -3.23 -13.66 22.43
C GLY A 236 -3.55 -13.66 23.91
N ASP A 237 -3.97 -14.83 24.39
CA ASP A 237 -4.22 -15.14 25.78
C ASP A 237 -3.04 -14.73 26.69
N GLU A 238 -3.34 -14.10 27.82
CA GLU A 238 -2.37 -13.50 28.74
C GLU A 238 -1.35 -14.52 29.28
N SER A 239 -0.14 -14.54 28.75
CA SER A 239 1.04 -14.94 29.52
C SER A 239 2.32 -14.27 28.99
N LYS A 240 2.68 -13.18 29.64
CA LYS A 240 4.02 -12.57 29.75
C LYS A 240 5.03 -12.93 28.64
N VAL A 241 5.01 -12.25 27.50
CA VAL A 241 6.14 -12.22 26.57
C VAL A 241 6.24 -10.82 25.99
N ASN A 242 7.46 -10.25 25.89
CA ASN A 242 7.72 -9.04 25.10
C ASN A 242 7.18 -9.24 23.69
N PRO A 243 6.33 -8.35 23.17
CA PRO A 243 5.72 -8.56 21.87
C PRO A 243 6.75 -8.35 20.76
N LEU A 244 7.29 -9.43 20.25
CA LEU A 244 7.90 -9.48 18.95
C LEU A 244 6.83 -10.11 18.04
N VAL A 245 6.05 -9.31 17.34
CA VAL A 245 5.06 -9.81 16.39
C VAL A 245 5.74 -9.92 15.03
N LEU A 246 5.98 -11.14 14.60
CA LEU A 246 6.41 -11.45 13.24
C LEU A 246 5.16 -11.80 12.42
N VAL A 247 4.72 -10.93 11.54
CA VAL A 247 3.64 -11.20 10.59
C VAL A 247 4.26 -11.51 9.23
N ILE A 248 4.08 -12.74 8.77
CA ILE A 248 4.53 -13.18 7.46
C ILE A 248 3.33 -13.14 6.51
N GLY A 249 3.34 -12.21 5.56
CA GLY A 249 2.37 -12.16 4.48
C GLY A 249 2.88 -12.96 3.28
N ILE A 250 2.21 -14.05 2.95
CA ILE A 250 2.48 -14.82 1.74
C ILE A 250 1.44 -14.42 0.70
N GLY A 251 1.90 -13.84 -0.38
CA GLY A 251 1.05 -13.64 -1.57
C GLY A 251 0.71 -15.01 -2.18
N VAL A 252 -0.49 -15.46 -1.89
CA VAL A 252 -1.15 -16.76 -2.18
C VAL A 252 -1.14 -17.72 -0.99
N MET A 253 -2.25 -17.65 -0.22
CA MET A 253 -2.73 -18.66 0.74
C MET A 253 -1.93 -18.91 2.02
N SER A 254 -2.62 -18.57 3.08
CA SER A 254 -2.44 -18.90 4.50
C SER A 254 -1.44 -18.05 5.28
N THR A 255 -2.00 -17.28 6.17
CA THR A 255 -1.29 -16.64 7.28
C THR A 255 -0.71 -17.74 8.18
N LEU A 256 0.60 -17.91 8.17
CA LEU A 256 1.29 -18.72 9.17
C LEU A 256 1.96 -17.78 10.15
N VAL A 257 1.47 -17.76 11.37
CA VAL A 257 2.09 -17.05 12.48
C VAL A 257 3.14 -17.95 13.10
N PHE A 258 4.39 -17.54 13.10
CA PHE A 258 5.44 -18.21 13.86
C PHE A 258 5.80 -17.38 15.09
N ILE A 259 5.53 -17.94 16.27
CA ILE A 259 6.03 -17.40 17.53
C ILE A 259 7.39 -18.04 17.79
N ILE A 260 8.47 -17.25 17.71
CA ILE A 260 9.79 -17.70 18.16
C ILE A 260 9.90 -17.41 19.66
N GLN A 261 9.74 -18.44 20.48
CA GLN A 261 10.04 -18.38 21.90
C GLN A 261 11.57 -18.40 22.10
N SER A 262 12.15 -17.27 22.46
CA SER A 262 13.50 -17.22 23.02
C SER A 262 13.46 -17.77 24.46
N ARG A 263 13.98 -18.98 24.66
CA ARG A 263 14.30 -19.48 26.02
C ARG A 263 15.60 -18.83 26.49
N LYS A 264 15.54 -18.19 27.62
CA LYS A 264 16.66 -18.14 28.58
C LYS A 264 16.58 -19.34 29.51
#